data_2683704fc1b9ca79bdedc8faed29b664
#
_entry.id   2683704fc1b9ca79bdedc8faed29b664
#
_cell.length_a   1.000
_cell.length_b   1.000
_cell.length_c   1.000
_cell.angle_alpha   90.00
_cell.angle_beta   90.00
_cell.angle_gamma   90.00
#
_symmetry.space_group_name_H-M   'P 1'
#
loop_
_entity.id
_entity.type
_entity.pdbx_description
1 polymer ?
#
loop_
_entity_poly.entity_id
_entity_poly.type
_entity_poly.pdbx_seq_one_letter_code
_entity_poly.pdbx_strand_id
1 'polypeptide(L)'
;MDGMIFHDLLWAVGMALAGGIIFSGIGLISGTDETSTIAPLTLLIILLGVPPVAVFSWFMAAAISKHMIHAIPTALMGVPGDTMAVPMLEDAAVLRKLGVPHMALRKMISGGIIAAFIALPVSVGFASLLAPFADIVKAWAPVVFTVAAIIIAYTSGGKWASLFALLPFAFFIQGLNKMAIAGIGHGVFISMFLGIAIGPMFADLMTILSPNSRHILKRDSSREFWLAPEVKMWKGYFPNPIKILSKHQIMYNAMTAGVSALTFTFSPVGMTVMMGEFVGARIKSLYQRMTSTLAVMNGTTEATYIAETIIPLLAFGIPLSPVGLGPAAPLFNAPPVYTAQPVHNLHTFLSAADFLIYGYIGLFVAFLVAYPFSMNYARRASAWVLKHVSQEAIISMFSGLIVVISYFEAGVVGIAIAITIAIFGGILNRYFGVHTGVQYMVYYASPWLMATLLGIK
;
A
#
# COMPACT_ATOMS: atom_id res chain seq x y z
N MET A 1 4.72 24.30 -26.33
CA MET A 1 4.88 24.10 -24.87
C MET A 1 3.54 24.07 -24.15
N ASP A 2 2.67 25.06 -24.34
CA ASP A 2 1.38 25.16 -23.62
C ASP A 2 0.41 24.00 -23.90
N GLY A 3 0.35 23.49 -25.13
CA GLY A 3 -0.52 22.37 -25.49
C GLY A 3 -0.10 21.03 -24.87
N MET A 4 1.20 20.79 -24.68
CA MET A 4 1.72 19.57 -24.06
C MET A 4 1.48 19.58 -22.55
N ILE A 5 1.68 20.73 -21.90
CA ILE A 5 1.38 20.89 -20.46
C ILE A 5 -0.12 20.71 -20.18
N PHE A 6 -0.98 21.24 -21.04
CA PHE A 6 -2.43 21.07 -20.89
C PHE A 6 -2.87 19.61 -21.07
N HIS A 7 -2.29 18.90 -22.03
CA HIS A 7 -2.54 17.48 -22.27
C HIS A 7 -2.12 16.64 -21.05
N ASP A 8 -0.93 16.86 -20.51
CA ASP A 8 -0.41 16.15 -19.34
C ASP A 8 -1.26 16.41 -18.08
N LEU A 9 -1.70 17.66 -17.90
CA LEU A 9 -2.61 18.01 -16.79
C LEU A 9 -3.95 17.29 -16.91
N LEU A 10 -4.53 17.23 -18.11
CA LEU A 10 -5.81 16.55 -18.36
C LEU A 10 -5.69 15.05 -18.05
N TRP A 11 -4.62 14.40 -18.53
CA TRP A 11 -4.33 13.01 -18.22
C TRP A 11 -4.14 12.78 -16.73
N ALA A 12 -3.37 13.63 -16.06
CA ALA A 12 -3.10 13.52 -14.63
C ALA A 12 -4.38 13.61 -13.79
N VAL A 13 -5.25 14.60 -14.07
CA VAL A 13 -6.53 14.77 -13.39
C VAL A 13 -7.48 13.61 -13.71
N GLY A 14 -7.57 13.18 -14.96
CA GLY A 14 -8.41 12.06 -15.38
C GLY A 14 -8.02 10.76 -14.70
N MET A 15 -6.73 10.45 -14.68
CA MET A 15 -6.20 9.24 -14.05
C MET A 15 -6.29 9.32 -12.52
N ALA A 16 -6.07 10.47 -11.91
CA ALA A 16 -6.28 10.68 -10.48
C ALA A 16 -7.75 10.45 -10.09
N LEU A 17 -8.71 10.95 -10.88
CA LEU A 17 -10.14 10.69 -10.67
C LEU A 17 -10.46 9.20 -10.76
N ALA A 18 -9.96 8.51 -11.77
CA ALA A 18 -10.14 7.07 -11.91
C ALA A 18 -9.58 6.31 -10.71
N GLY A 19 -8.34 6.62 -10.30
CA GLY A 19 -7.70 6.03 -9.11
C GLY A 19 -8.50 6.32 -7.83
N GLY A 20 -8.86 7.58 -7.62
CA GLY A 20 -9.62 8.01 -6.45
C GLY A 20 -10.97 7.31 -6.32
N ILE A 21 -11.72 7.16 -7.41
CA ILE A 21 -13.05 6.51 -7.41
C ILE A 21 -12.89 4.99 -7.21
N ILE A 22 -12.03 4.33 -7.98
CA ILE A 22 -11.83 2.87 -7.92
C ILE A 22 -11.37 2.47 -6.52
N PHE A 23 -10.38 3.16 -5.96
CA PHE A 23 -9.83 2.81 -4.66
C PHE A 23 -10.68 3.29 -3.48
N SER A 24 -11.57 4.26 -3.68
CA SER A 24 -12.66 4.53 -2.73
C SER A 24 -13.64 3.35 -2.64
N GLY A 25 -13.88 2.64 -3.74
CA GLY A 25 -14.68 1.40 -3.73
C GLY A 25 -13.94 0.24 -3.07
N ILE A 26 -12.70 -0.03 -3.49
CA ILE A 26 -11.88 -1.15 -3.00
C ILE A 26 -11.58 -1.00 -1.50
N GLY A 27 -11.26 0.20 -1.01
CA GLY A 27 -10.95 0.48 0.39
C GLY A 27 -12.08 0.19 1.39
N LEU A 28 -13.34 0.12 0.91
CA LEU A 28 -14.48 -0.30 1.74
C LEU A 28 -14.46 -1.78 2.11
N ILE A 29 -13.67 -2.58 1.39
CA ILE A 29 -13.65 -4.02 1.50
C ILE A 29 -12.49 -4.42 2.40
N SER A 30 -12.83 -4.90 3.59
CA SER A 30 -11.83 -5.37 4.54
C SER A 30 -10.98 -6.51 3.97
N GLY A 31 -9.69 -6.49 4.25
CA GLY A 31 -8.75 -7.53 3.84
C GLY A 31 -8.19 -7.36 2.42
N THR A 32 -8.49 -6.26 1.73
CA THR A 32 -7.85 -5.93 0.46
C THR A 32 -6.48 -5.30 0.71
N ASP A 33 -5.41 -6.08 0.59
CA ASP A 33 -4.04 -5.60 0.73
C ASP A 33 -3.67 -4.64 -0.42
N GLU A 34 -2.83 -3.65 -0.13
CA GLU A 34 -2.43 -2.62 -1.09
C GLU A 34 -1.56 -3.17 -2.19
N THR A 35 -0.65 -4.07 -1.85
CA THR A 35 0.24 -4.69 -2.82
C THR A 35 -0.52 -5.53 -3.83
N SER A 36 -1.57 -6.23 -3.37
CA SER A 36 -2.38 -7.08 -4.24
C SER A 36 -3.45 -6.32 -5.02
N THR A 37 -3.68 -5.04 -4.72
CA THR A 37 -4.70 -4.22 -5.39
C THR A 37 -4.12 -3.03 -6.15
N ILE A 38 -3.30 -2.18 -5.50
CA ILE A 38 -2.72 -0.98 -6.14
C ILE A 38 -1.68 -1.38 -7.17
N ALA A 39 -0.77 -2.29 -6.83
CA ALA A 39 0.34 -2.63 -7.73
C ALA A 39 -0.11 -3.24 -9.06
N PRO A 40 -1.00 -4.26 -9.13
CA PRO A 40 -1.44 -4.81 -10.41
C PRO A 40 -2.18 -3.80 -11.29
N LEU A 41 -3.01 -2.93 -10.70
CA LEU A 41 -3.71 -1.91 -11.46
C LEU A 41 -2.76 -0.80 -11.94
N THR A 42 -1.79 -0.40 -11.12
CA THR A 42 -0.75 0.56 -11.51
C THR A 42 0.13 -0.02 -12.63
N LEU A 43 0.51 -1.29 -12.51
CA LEU A 43 1.23 -1.98 -13.57
C LEU A 43 0.44 -1.99 -14.88
N LEU A 44 -0.85 -2.31 -14.82
CA LEU A 44 -1.72 -2.34 -16.00
C LEU A 44 -1.74 -0.99 -16.72
N ILE A 45 -1.92 0.12 -16.01
CA ILE A 45 -1.98 1.45 -16.63
C ILE A 45 -0.62 1.87 -17.24
N ILE A 46 0.49 1.45 -16.64
CA ILE A 46 1.83 1.68 -17.22
C ILE A 46 1.96 0.91 -18.54
N LEU A 47 1.57 -0.36 -18.56
CA LEU A 47 1.63 -1.20 -19.77
C LEU A 47 0.68 -0.73 -20.88
N LEU A 48 -0.40 -0.04 -20.52
CA LEU A 48 -1.31 0.61 -21.47
C LEU A 48 -0.74 1.92 -22.05
N GLY A 49 0.44 2.35 -21.63
CA GLY A 49 1.12 3.53 -22.17
C GLY A 49 0.60 4.85 -21.61
N VAL A 50 0.03 4.86 -20.41
CA VAL A 50 -0.40 6.10 -19.74
C VAL A 50 0.84 6.98 -19.45
N PRO A 51 0.77 8.32 -19.70
CA PRO A 51 1.89 9.21 -19.46
C PRO A 51 2.43 9.16 -18.04
N PRO A 52 3.76 9.24 -17.81
CA PRO A 52 4.39 9.11 -16.50
C PRO A 52 3.81 10.01 -15.41
N VAL A 53 3.50 11.27 -15.74
CA VAL A 53 2.86 12.23 -14.82
C VAL A 53 1.48 11.77 -14.36
N ALA A 54 0.72 11.17 -15.25
CA ALA A 54 -0.62 10.66 -14.98
C ALA A 54 -0.58 9.35 -14.17
N VAL A 55 0.41 8.49 -14.42
CA VAL A 55 0.68 7.29 -13.60
C VAL A 55 0.97 7.69 -12.17
N PHE A 56 1.78 8.71 -11.94
CA PHE A 56 2.09 9.18 -10.60
C PHE A 56 0.87 9.79 -9.90
N SER A 57 0.09 10.62 -10.60
CA SER A 57 -1.16 11.18 -10.05
C SER A 57 -2.19 10.09 -9.73
N TRP A 58 -2.32 9.08 -10.60
CA TRP A 58 -3.12 7.87 -10.33
C TRP A 58 -2.71 7.20 -9.04
N PHE A 59 -1.41 6.89 -8.90
CA PHE A 59 -0.89 6.17 -7.74
C PHE A 59 -1.16 6.94 -6.45
N MET A 60 -0.87 8.25 -6.43
CA MET A 60 -1.12 9.10 -5.27
C MET A 60 -2.61 9.16 -4.91
N ALA A 61 -3.48 9.35 -5.90
CA ALA A 61 -4.93 9.37 -5.66
C ALA A 61 -5.46 8.01 -5.19
N ALA A 62 -4.98 6.91 -5.78
CA ALA A 62 -5.36 5.55 -5.43
C ALA A 62 -5.00 5.21 -3.97
N ALA A 63 -3.73 5.45 -3.59
CA ALA A 63 -3.22 5.16 -2.27
C ALA A 63 -3.95 5.97 -1.19
N ILE A 64 -4.00 7.29 -1.34
CA ILE A 64 -4.62 8.18 -0.35
C ILE A 64 -6.13 7.94 -0.24
N SER A 65 -6.83 7.71 -1.36
CA SER A 65 -8.26 7.37 -1.32
C SER A 65 -8.51 6.05 -0.59
N LYS A 66 -7.71 5.03 -0.87
CA LYS A 66 -7.80 3.73 -0.19
C LYS A 66 -7.58 3.87 1.31
N HIS A 67 -6.55 4.60 1.74
CA HIS A 67 -6.26 4.83 3.16
C HIS A 67 -7.32 5.66 3.87
N MET A 68 -7.92 6.66 3.22
CA MET A 68 -9.07 7.35 3.80
C MET A 68 -10.26 6.41 4.01
N ILE A 69 -10.51 5.52 3.06
CA ILE A 69 -11.66 4.62 3.09
C ILE A 69 -11.45 3.43 4.03
N HIS A 70 -10.22 2.88 4.16
CA HIS A 70 -9.94 1.78 5.08
C HIS A 70 -10.20 2.13 6.57
N ALA A 71 -10.18 3.42 6.89
CA ALA A 71 -10.58 3.90 8.21
C ALA A 71 -12.06 3.59 8.54
N ILE A 72 -12.92 3.41 7.53
CA ILE A 72 -14.35 3.12 7.71
C ILE A 72 -14.57 1.76 8.37
N PRO A 73 -14.14 0.60 7.81
CA PRO A 73 -14.29 -0.68 8.48
C PRO A 73 -13.55 -0.72 9.83
N THR A 74 -12.40 -0.07 9.95
CA THR A 74 -11.64 0.00 11.20
C THR A 74 -12.40 0.70 12.32
N ALA A 75 -12.95 1.87 12.05
CA ALA A 75 -13.66 2.65 13.06
C ALA A 75 -15.07 2.13 13.34
N LEU A 76 -15.86 1.80 12.31
CA LEU A 76 -17.28 1.49 12.44
C LEU A 76 -17.54 -0.01 12.70
N MET A 77 -16.79 -0.90 12.05
CA MET A 77 -17.06 -2.33 12.05
C MET A 77 -16.13 -3.12 12.98
N GLY A 78 -14.97 -2.58 13.34
CA GLY A 78 -13.99 -3.25 14.19
C GLY A 78 -13.18 -4.32 13.49
N VAL A 79 -13.09 -4.22 12.17
CA VAL A 79 -12.24 -5.07 11.35
C VAL A 79 -11.23 -4.18 10.62
N PRO A 80 -9.98 -4.63 10.45
CA PRO A 80 -9.00 -3.80 9.75
C PRO A 80 -9.41 -3.65 8.29
N GLY A 81 -9.33 -2.43 7.75
CA GLY A 81 -9.54 -2.20 6.33
C GLY A 81 -8.45 -2.87 5.50
N ASP A 82 -7.22 -2.76 5.99
CA ASP A 82 -6.01 -3.41 5.47
C ASP A 82 -4.96 -3.58 6.58
N THR A 83 -3.74 -3.99 6.22
CA THR A 83 -2.64 -4.19 7.17
C THR A 83 -2.20 -2.91 7.87
N MET A 84 -2.30 -1.76 7.22
CA MET A 84 -1.93 -0.45 7.78
C MET A 84 -2.90 0.01 8.88
N ALA A 85 -4.13 -0.46 8.84
CA ALA A 85 -5.18 -0.10 9.81
C ALA A 85 -5.15 -0.96 11.09
N VAL A 86 -4.42 -2.08 11.10
CA VAL A 86 -4.36 -3.01 12.25
C VAL A 86 -3.97 -2.32 13.56
N PRO A 87 -2.95 -1.45 13.63
CA PRO A 87 -2.58 -0.76 14.87
C PRO A 87 -3.69 0.10 15.48
N MET A 88 -4.62 0.57 14.65
CA MET A 88 -5.69 1.49 15.07
C MET A 88 -6.90 0.78 15.67
N LEU A 89 -6.96 -0.55 15.59
CA LEU A 89 -8.15 -1.33 16.01
C LEU A 89 -8.47 -1.22 17.48
N GLU A 90 -7.47 -1.26 18.36
CA GLU A 90 -7.65 -1.22 19.82
C GLU A 90 -8.22 0.13 20.25
N ASP A 91 -7.62 1.23 19.82
CA ASP A 91 -8.09 2.57 20.14
C ASP A 91 -9.47 2.86 19.55
N ALA A 92 -9.73 2.41 18.31
CA ALA A 92 -11.04 2.49 17.69
C ALA A 92 -12.09 1.68 18.46
N ALA A 93 -11.70 0.50 19.02
CA ALA A 93 -12.59 -0.31 19.83
C ALA A 93 -13.03 0.40 21.12
N VAL A 94 -12.15 1.18 21.74
CA VAL A 94 -12.51 2.00 22.91
C VAL A 94 -13.60 3.01 22.55
N LEU A 95 -13.45 3.72 21.42
CA LEU A 95 -14.46 4.71 20.97
C LEU A 95 -15.77 4.05 20.53
N ARG A 96 -15.72 2.80 20.00
CA ARG A 96 -16.94 2.02 19.74
C ARG A 96 -17.66 1.66 21.03
N LYS A 97 -16.94 1.21 22.07
CA LYS A 97 -17.51 0.91 23.38
C LYS A 97 -18.11 2.15 24.05
N LEU A 98 -17.54 3.32 23.80
CA LEU A 98 -18.08 4.61 24.24
C LEU A 98 -19.30 5.10 23.42
N GLY A 99 -19.70 4.38 22.36
CA GLY A 99 -20.83 4.71 21.50
C GLY A 99 -20.55 5.81 20.47
N VAL A 100 -19.28 6.18 20.24
CA VAL A 100 -18.89 7.27 19.35
C VAL A 100 -17.92 6.86 18.23
N PRO A 101 -18.17 5.75 17.51
CA PRO A 101 -17.24 5.24 16.49
C PRO A 101 -17.04 6.21 15.32
N HIS A 102 -18.03 7.03 14.99
CA HIS A 102 -17.87 8.04 13.94
C HIS A 102 -16.94 9.19 14.33
N MET A 103 -16.72 9.42 15.62
CA MET A 103 -15.68 10.37 16.03
C MET A 103 -14.29 9.81 15.76
N ALA A 104 -14.07 8.48 15.95
CA ALA A 104 -12.85 7.81 15.53
C ALA A 104 -12.61 8.04 14.03
N LEU A 105 -13.58 7.67 13.19
CA LEU A 105 -13.51 7.81 11.73
C LEU A 105 -13.15 9.24 11.30
N ARG A 106 -13.90 10.23 11.83
CA ARG A 106 -13.71 11.64 11.48
C ARG A 106 -12.31 12.15 11.83
N LYS A 107 -11.80 11.77 13.01
CA LYS A 107 -10.47 12.18 13.46
C LYS A 107 -9.38 11.49 12.64
N MET A 108 -9.51 10.20 12.36
CA MET A 108 -8.59 9.45 11.52
C MET A 108 -8.45 10.08 10.13
N ILE A 109 -9.56 10.26 9.43
CA ILE A 109 -9.54 10.76 8.05
C ILE A 109 -9.07 12.21 7.98
N SER A 110 -9.52 13.07 8.93
CA SER A 110 -9.08 14.47 8.94
C SER A 110 -7.60 14.59 9.32
N GLY A 111 -7.08 13.71 10.18
CA GLY A 111 -5.64 13.63 10.49
C GLY A 111 -4.84 13.17 9.29
N GLY A 112 -5.29 12.11 8.62
CA GLY A 112 -4.65 11.55 7.43
C GLY A 112 -4.46 12.58 6.33
N ILE A 113 -5.52 13.29 5.97
CA ILE A 113 -5.43 14.28 4.88
C ILE A 113 -4.50 15.46 5.22
N ILE A 114 -4.55 15.98 6.45
CA ILE A 114 -3.63 17.04 6.87
C ILE A 114 -2.18 16.57 6.83
N ALA A 115 -1.91 15.36 7.30
CA ALA A 115 -0.59 14.78 7.28
C ALA A 115 -0.07 14.54 5.86
N ALA A 116 -0.92 14.06 4.94
CA ALA A 116 -0.55 13.85 3.54
C ALA A 116 -0.11 15.15 2.84
N PHE A 117 -0.85 16.25 3.07
CA PHE A 117 -0.49 17.56 2.50
C PHE A 117 0.84 18.12 3.04
N ILE A 118 1.23 17.74 4.27
CA ILE A 118 2.52 18.13 4.86
C ILE A 118 3.63 17.18 4.39
N ALA A 119 3.35 15.88 4.32
CA ALA A 119 4.34 14.86 3.99
C ALA A 119 4.87 14.99 2.56
N LEU A 120 4.03 15.34 1.59
CA LEU A 120 4.43 15.44 0.20
C LEU A 120 5.61 16.41 -0.02
N PRO A 121 5.53 17.69 0.35
CA PRO A 121 6.64 18.61 0.14
C PRO A 121 7.86 18.29 1.02
N VAL A 122 7.66 17.77 2.23
CA VAL A 122 8.77 17.34 3.11
C VAL A 122 9.53 16.18 2.48
N SER A 123 8.82 15.16 1.96
CA SER A 123 9.43 14.01 1.30
C SER A 123 10.17 14.39 0.02
N VAL A 124 9.59 15.26 -0.82
CA VAL A 124 10.26 15.75 -2.04
C VAL A 124 11.51 16.57 -1.69
N GLY A 125 11.43 17.46 -0.71
CA GLY A 125 12.58 18.23 -0.24
C GLY A 125 13.69 17.34 0.29
N PHE A 126 13.35 16.34 1.11
CA PHE A 126 14.31 15.40 1.68
C PHE A 126 14.92 14.48 0.60
N ALA A 127 14.12 14.00 -0.35
CA ALA A 127 14.60 13.22 -1.49
C ALA A 127 15.63 14.01 -2.30
N SER A 128 15.38 15.30 -2.55
CA SER A 128 16.32 16.20 -3.25
C SER A 128 17.64 16.37 -2.51
N LEU A 129 17.62 16.38 -1.18
CA LEU A 129 18.82 16.41 -0.34
C LEU A 129 19.61 15.10 -0.38
N LEU A 130 18.92 13.96 -0.57
CA LEU A 130 19.53 12.64 -0.65
C LEU A 130 20.05 12.29 -2.05
N ALA A 131 19.54 12.89 -3.10
CA ALA A 131 19.89 12.60 -4.49
C ALA A 131 21.41 12.59 -4.78
N PRO A 132 22.25 13.50 -4.22
CA PRO A 132 23.70 13.46 -4.44
C PRO A 132 24.39 12.17 -3.91
N PHE A 133 23.75 11.42 -3.03
CA PHE A 133 24.28 10.17 -2.47
C PHE A 133 23.78 8.91 -3.20
N ALA A 134 23.08 9.09 -4.34
CA ALA A 134 22.40 7.99 -5.04
C ALA A 134 23.35 6.85 -5.43
N ASP A 135 24.55 7.15 -5.91
CA ASP A 135 25.51 6.11 -6.36
C ASP A 135 26.00 5.26 -5.18
N ILE A 136 26.25 5.88 -4.03
CA ILE A 136 26.63 5.16 -2.81
C ILE A 136 25.49 4.25 -2.37
N VAL A 137 24.27 4.77 -2.34
CA VAL A 137 23.09 4.01 -1.92
C VAL A 137 22.82 2.84 -2.88
N LYS A 138 22.93 3.06 -4.19
CA LYS A 138 22.77 2.00 -5.21
C LYS A 138 23.80 0.88 -5.06
N ALA A 139 25.05 1.21 -4.79
CA ALA A 139 26.11 0.22 -4.59
C ALA A 139 25.84 -0.69 -3.37
N TRP A 140 25.23 -0.15 -2.33
CA TRP A 140 24.91 -0.90 -1.10
C TRP A 140 23.49 -1.50 -1.09
N ALA A 141 22.66 -1.21 -2.08
CA ALA A 141 21.26 -1.66 -2.12
C ALA A 141 21.07 -3.17 -1.90
N PRO A 142 21.83 -4.10 -2.53
CA PRO A 142 21.65 -5.53 -2.30
C PRO A 142 21.94 -5.95 -0.85
N VAL A 143 22.93 -5.34 -0.22
CA VAL A 143 23.25 -5.58 1.20
C VAL A 143 22.13 -5.05 2.08
N VAL A 144 21.64 -3.83 1.81
CA VAL A 144 20.52 -3.21 2.53
C VAL A 144 19.27 -4.07 2.44
N PHE A 145 18.91 -4.55 1.26
CA PHE A 145 17.77 -5.46 1.08
C PHE A 145 17.93 -6.76 1.86
N THR A 146 19.11 -7.34 1.84
CA THR A 146 19.37 -8.59 2.57
C THR A 146 19.27 -8.39 4.07
N VAL A 147 19.89 -7.35 4.61
CA VAL A 147 19.84 -7.01 6.04
C VAL A 147 18.41 -6.66 6.46
N ALA A 148 17.72 -5.84 5.67
CA ALA A 148 16.33 -5.49 5.93
C ALA A 148 15.41 -6.73 5.91
N ALA A 149 15.57 -7.63 4.94
CA ALA A 149 14.83 -8.88 4.88
C ALA A 149 15.03 -9.74 6.14
N ILE A 150 16.27 -9.86 6.60
CA ILE A 150 16.62 -10.60 7.83
C ILE A 150 15.93 -9.97 9.06
N ILE A 151 16.06 -8.65 9.23
CA ILE A 151 15.51 -7.93 10.38
C ILE A 151 13.97 -8.04 10.38
N ILE A 152 13.32 -7.78 9.24
CA ILE A 152 11.86 -7.81 9.15
C ILE A 152 11.35 -9.25 9.29
N ALA A 153 12.02 -10.24 8.71
CA ALA A 153 11.66 -11.64 8.90
C ALA A 153 11.72 -12.05 10.37
N TYR A 154 12.76 -11.68 11.08
CA TYR A 154 12.93 -12.02 12.50
C TYR A 154 11.95 -11.27 13.40
N THR A 155 11.60 -10.03 13.09
CA THR A 155 10.62 -9.23 13.85
C THR A 155 9.17 -9.54 13.48
N SER A 156 8.93 -10.25 12.37
CA SER A 156 7.59 -10.68 11.95
C SER A 156 7.03 -11.80 12.85
N GLY A 157 5.73 -12.09 12.71
CA GLY A 157 5.06 -13.15 13.48
C GLY A 157 5.68 -14.53 13.33
N GLY A 158 6.31 -14.83 12.19
CA GLY A 158 6.98 -16.11 11.92
C GLY A 158 8.39 -16.24 12.54
N LYS A 159 9.00 -15.11 12.98
CA LYS A 159 10.34 -15.08 13.60
C LYS A 159 11.37 -15.99 12.88
N TRP A 160 11.82 -17.04 13.57
CA TRP A 160 12.78 -18.00 13.03
C TRP A 160 12.27 -18.74 11.79
N ALA A 161 10.99 -19.08 11.72
CA ALA A 161 10.41 -19.71 10.54
C ALA A 161 10.47 -18.78 9.31
N SER A 162 10.18 -17.50 9.50
CA SER A 162 10.33 -16.48 8.45
C SER A 162 11.80 -16.36 8.01
N LEU A 163 12.74 -16.34 8.96
CA LEU A 163 14.17 -16.21 8.66
C LEU A 163 14.69 -17.43 7.87
N PHE A 164 14.37 -18.65 8.30
CA PHE A 164 14.79 -19.86 7.59
C PHE A 164 14.15 -20.03 6.23
N ALA A 165 12.95 -19.44 5.99
CA ALA A 165 12.30 -19.48 4.69
C ALA A 165 12.93 -18.56 3.64
N LEU A 166 13.76 -17.58 4.03
CA LEU A 166 14.34 -16.59 3.09
C LEU A 166 15.20 -17.26 2.03
N LEU A 167 16.12 -18.11 2.45
CA LEU A 167 17.08 -18.74 1.54
C LEU A 167 16.41 -19.73 0.57
N PRO A 168 15.57 -20.69 1.03
CA PRO A 168 14.78 -21.51 0.13
C PRO A 168 13.92 -20.71 -0.86
N PHE A 169 13.34 -19.59 -0.42
CA PHE A 169 12.55 -18.74 -1.30
C PHE A 169 13.42 -18.05 -2.36
N ALA A 170 14.63 -17.59 -2.00
CA ALA A 170 15.57 -17.04 -2.97
C ALA A 170 15.98 -18.05 -4.03
N PHE A 171 16.30 -19.28 -3.62
CA PHE A 171 16.59 -20.39 -4.55
C PHE A 171 15.42 -20.70 -5.47
N PHE A 172 14.22 -20.76 -4.91
CA PHE A 172 12.99 -21.06 -5.64
C PHE A 172 12.72 -20.03 -6.74
N ILE A 173 12.79 -18.73 -6.41
CA ILE A 173 12.58 -17.64 -7.37
C ILE A 173 13.63 -17.67 -8.47
N GLN A 174 14.91 -17.79 -8.11
CA GLN A 174 15.99 -17.82 -9.09
C GLN A 174 15.96 -19.09 -9.95
N GLY A 175 15.55 -20.21 -9.39
CA GLY A 175 15.30 -21.45 -10.14
C GLY A 175 14.21 -21.26 -11.20
N LEU A 176 13.08 -20.68 -10.82
CA LEU A 176 11.99 -20.38 -11.76
C LEU A 176 12.41 -19.39 -12.85
N ASN A 177 13.21 -18.36 -12.48
CA ASN A 177 13.72 -17.40 -13.47
C ASN A 177 14.65 -18.06 -14.50
N LYS A 178 15.56 -18.92 -14.04
CA LYS A 178 16.44 -19.67 -14.93
C LYS A 178 15.66 -20.63 -15.83
N MET A 179 14.62 -21.29 -15.31
CA MET A 179 13.74 -22.14 -16.12
C MET A 179 12.99 -21.32 -17.19
N ALA A 180 12.52 -20.11 -16.86
CA ALA A 180 11.90 -19.22 -17.82
C ALA A 180 12.89 -18.81 -18.92
N ILE A 181 14.09 -18.36 -18.54
CA ILE A 181 15.14 -17.99 -19.52
C ILE A 181 15.47 -19.17 -20.45
N ALA A 182 15.60 -20.38 -19.90
CA ALA A 182 15.87 -21.57 -20.71
C ALA A 182 14.71 -21.97 -21.64
N GLY A 183 13.46 -21.72 -21.22
CA GLY A 183 12.27 -22.12 -21.99
C GLY A 183 11.80 -21.09 -23.02
N ILE A 184 11.84 -19.81 -22.69
CA ILE A 184 11.29 -18.72 -23.52
C ILE A 184 12.33 -17.65 -23.90
N GLY A 185 13.59 -17.81 -23.50
CA GLY A 185 14.71 -16.93 -23.88
C GLY A 185 14.85 -15.65 -23.07
N HIS A 186 13.93 -15.33 -22.17
CA HIS A 186 13.99 -14.14 -21.29
C HIS A 186 13.42 -14.44 -19.89
N GLY A 187 13.81 -13.61 -18.91
CA GLY A 187 13.25 -13.68 -17.57
C GLY A 187 11.83 -13.11 -17.51
N VAL A 188 11.06 -13.53 -16.50
CA VAL A 188 9.67 -13.10 -16.27
C VAL A 188 9.57 -12.32 -14.97
N PHE A 189 9.69 -11.02 -15.07
CA PHE A 189 9.62 -10.13 -13.90
C PHE A 189 8.18 -9.94 -13.40
N ILE A 190 7.27 -9.63 -14.32
CA ILE A 190 5.87 -9.26 -14.00
C ILE A 190 5.15 -10.44 -13.36
N SER A 191 5.26 -11.63 -13.95
CA SER A 191 4.63 -12.84 -13.42
C SER A 191 5.15 -13.22 -12.05
N MET A 192 6.45 -13.08 -11.79
CA MET A 192 7.02 -13.31 -10.46
C MET A 192 6.54 -12.29 -9.45
N PHE A 193 6.58 -11.01 -9.81
CA PHE A 193 6.10 -9.92 -8.98
C PHE A 193 4.63 -10.09 -8.59
N LEU A 194 3.78 -10.35 -9.59
CA LEU A 194 2.35 -10.55 -9.37
C LEU A 194 2.04 -11.81 -8.56
N GLY A 195 2.81 -12.89 -8.76
CA GLY A 195 2.69 -14.11 -7.95
C GLY A 195 2.93 -13.83 -6.46
N ILE A 196 3.98 -13.07 -6.12
CA ILE A 196 4.22 -12.63 -4.74
C ILE A 196 3.07 -11.74 -4.24
N ALA A 197 2.63 -10.77 -5.05
CA ALA A 197 1.58 -9.84 -4.69
C ALA A 197 0.29 -10.51 -4.26
N ILE A 198 -0.15 -11.52 -5.02
CA ILE A 198 -1.43 -12.20 -4.79
C ILE A 198 -1.33 -13.39 -3.84
N GLY A 199 -0.12 -13.79 -3.43
CA GLY A 199 0.10 -14.97 -2.60
C GLY A 199 -0.89 -15.11 -1.43
N PRO A 200 -1.08 -14.11 -0.58
CA PRO A 200 -2.05 -14.17 0.53
C PRO A 200 -3.49 -14.41 0.07
N MET A 201 -3.95 -13.70 -0.97
CA MET A 201 -5.29 -13.88 -1.54
C MET A 201 -5.45 -15.27 -2.18
N PHE A 202 -4.39 -15.79 -2.80
CA PHE A 202 -4.40 -17.11 -3.41
C PHE A 202 -4.48 -18.23 -2.36
N ALA A 203 -3.84 -18.05 -1.19
CA ALA A 203 -4.00 -18.95 -0.05
C ALA A 203 -5.45 -18.97 0.47
N ASP A 204 -6.11 -17.81 0.52
CA ASP A 204 -7.53 -17.74 0.85
C ASP A 204 -8.41 -18.40 -0.21
N LEU A 205 -8.10 -18.22 -1.50
CA LEU A 205 -8.79 -18.91 -2.59
C LEU A 205 -8.66 -20.44 -2.46
N MET A 206 -7.47 -20.96 -2.16
CA MET A 206 -7.25 -22.37 -1.92
C MET A 206 -8.09 -22.89 -0.72
N THR A 207 -8.23 -22.08 0.32
CA THR A 207 -9.09 -22.41 1.48
C THR A 207 -10.57 -22.48 1.09
N ILE A 208 -11.05 -21.58 0.21
CA ILE A 208 -12.42 -21.58 -0.31
C ILE A 208 -12.69 -22.81 -1.17
N LEU A 209 -11.74 -23.18 -2.02
CA LEU A 209 -11.87 -24.32 -2.94
C LEU A 209 -11.79 -25.66 -2.23
N SER A 210 -11.17 -25.73 -1.06
CA SER A 210 -11.06 -26.95 -0.27
C SER A 210 -12.40 -27.30 0.42
N PRO A 211 -13.01 -28.47 0.14
CA PRO A 211 -14.27 -28.89 0.79
C PRO A 211 -14.19 -28.92 2.32
N ASN A 212 -13.01 -29.27 2.87
CA ASN A 212 -12.80 -29.43 4.31
C ASN A 212 -12.58 -28.11 5.05
N SER A 213 -12.14 -27.04 4.38
CA SER A 213 -11.81 -25.77 5.01
C SER A 213 -12.69 -24.58 4.58
N ARG A 214 -13.47 -24.74 3.50
CA ARG A 214 -14.37 -23.66 3.03
C ARG A 214 -15.41 -23.21 4.08
N HIS A 215 -15.74 -24.06 5.04
CA HIS A 215 -16.67 -23.71 6.12
C HIS A 215 -16.09 -22.63 7.06
N ILE A 216 -14.77 -22.50 7.14
CA ILE A 216 -14.09 -21.47 7.94
C ILE A 216 -14.40 -20.07 7.38
N LEU A 217 -14.53 -19.97 6.05
CA LEU A 217 -14.81 -18.72 5.32
C LEU A 217 -16.30 -18.57 4.96
N LYS A 218 -17.13 -19.57 5.31
CA LYS A 218 -18.55 -19.56 4.99
C LYS A 218 -19.26 -18.46 5.79
N ARG A 219 -19.85 -17.50 5.08
CA ARG A 219 -20.72 -16.49 5.67
C ARG A 219 -22.03 -17.15 6.10
N ASP A 220 -22.42 -16.99 7.36
CA ASP A 220 -23.78 -17.29 7.79
C ASP A 220 -24.77 -16.39 7.04
N SER A 221 -25.86 -16.98 6.57
CA SER A 221 -26.77 -16.40 5.59
C SER A 221 -27.59 -15.18 6.06
N SER A 222 -27.45 -14.76 7.30
CA SER A 222 -28.17 -13.57 7.82
C SER A 222 -27.40 -12.94 8.97
N ARG A 223 -26.46 -12.05 8.69
CA ARG A 223 -25.90 -11.19 9.74
C ARG A 223 -26.68 -9.88 9.77
N GLU A 224 -27.38 -9.64 10.85
CA GLU A 224 -27.84 -8.31 11.18
C GLU A 224 -26.62 -7.51 11.67
N PHE A 225 -26.29 -6.45 10.92
CA PHE A 225 -25.22 -5.55 11.32
C PHE A 225 -25.83 -4.34 12.01
N TRP A 226 -25.49 -4.17 13.28
CA TRP A 226 -25.79 -2.94 13.96
C TRP A 226 -24.64 -1.96 13.80
N LEU A 227 -24.90 -0.82 13.17
CA LEU A 227 -23.97 0.30 13.07
C LEU A 227 -24.53 1.45 13.90
N ALA A 228 -23.71 2.04 14.75
CA ALA A 228 -24.10 3.16 15.59
C ALA A 228 -24.74 4.28 14.75
N PRO A 229 -25.80 4.93 15.25
CA PRO A 229 -26.43 6.05 14.55
C PRO A 229 -25.45 7.19 14.34
N GLU A 230 -25.49 7.79 13.17
CA GLU A 230 -24.58 8.87 12.79
C GLU A 230 -25.22 10.22 13.09
N VAL A 231 -24.52 11.08 13.81
CA VAL A 231 -24.89 12.47 14.03
C VAL A 231 -24.01 13.37 13.17
N LYS A 232 -24.59 14.03 12.17
CA LYS A 232 -23.87 14.97 11.32
C LYS A 232 -23.61 16.28 12.07
N MET A 233 -22.35 16.69 12.19
CA MET A 233 -21.92 17.87 12.95
C MET A 233 -21.61 19.09 12.06
N TRP A 234 -21.80 18.99 10.74
CA TRP A 234 -21.52 20.05 9.76
C TRP A 234 -22.68 20.26 8.81
N LYS A 235 -22.71 21.45 8.22
CA LYS A 235 -23.65 21.79 7.14
C LYS A 235 -22.97 21.54 5.78
N GLY A 236 -23.78 21.14 4.79
CA GLY A 236 -23.30 20.89 3.43
C GLY A 236 -22.65 19.52 3.23
N TYR A 237 -22.04 19.34 2.07
CA TYR A 237 -21.44 18.08 1.63
C TYR A 237 -19.98 17.93 2.05
N PHE A 238 -19.23 19.04 2.11
CA PHE A 238 -17.79 19.06 2.34
C PHE A 238 -17.42 19.61 3.72
N PRO A 239 -17.12 18.75 4.72
CA PRO A 239 -16.70 19.22 6.01
C PRO A 239 -15.25 19.74 5.98
N ASN A 240 -14.96 20.74 6.81
CA ASN A 240 -13.60 21.29 6.91
C ASN A 240 -12.76 20.44 7.89
N PRO A 241 -11.68 19.75 7.42
CA PRO A 241 -10.86 18.87 8.25
C PRO A 241 -10.19 19.62 9.43
N ILE A 242 -9.82 20.89 9.23
CA ILE A 242 -9.22 21.72 10.26
C ILE A 242 -10.19 22.00 11.42
N LYS A 243 -11.50 22.12 11.12
CA LYS A 243 -12.54 22.31 12.15
C LYS A 243 -12.93 21.02 12.87
N ILE A 244 -12.69 19.86 12.24
CA ILE A 244 -12.94 18.55 12.84
C ILE A 244 -11.89 18.24 13.93
N LEU A 245 -10.64 18.61 13.71
CA LEU A 245 -9.55 18.42 14.67
C LEU A 245 -9.49 19.58 15.66
N SER A 246 -9.03 19.32 16.89
CA SER A 246 -8.63 20.37 17.81
C SER A 246 -7.27 20.95 17.40
N LYS A 247 -6.95 22.15 17.90
CA LYS A 247 -5.63 22.78 17.63
C LYS A 247 -4.46 21.88 18.04
N HIS A 248 -4.55 21.20 19.17
CA HIS A 248 -3.54 20.25 19.61
C HIS A 248 -3.43 19.04 18.68
N GLN A 249 -4.55 18.51 18.20
CA GLN A 249 -4.55 17.39 17.25
C GLN A 249 -3.90 17.78 15.91
N ILE A 250 -4.18 18.99 15.41
CA ILE A 250 -3.51 19.53 14.21
C ILE A 250 -2.01 19.62 14.42
N MET A 251 -1.58 20.19 15.56
CA MET A 251 -0.17 20.32 15.90
C MET A 251 0.52 18.95 15.99
N TYR A 252 -0.07 17.99 16.71
CA TYR A 252 0.48 16.64 16.80
C TYR A 252 0.59 15.96 15.43
N ASN A 253 -0.46 16.06 14.59
CA ASN A 253 -0.42 15.52 13.24
C ASN A 253 0.65 16.18 12.38
N ALA A 254 0.79 17.50 12.44
CA ALA A 254 1.82 18.21 11.66
C ALA A 254 3.23 17.79 12.08
N MET A 255 3.48 17.70 13.39
CA MET A 255 4.80 17.29 13.91
C MET A 255 5.12 15.83 13.53
N THR A 256 4.20 14.91 13.78
CA THR A 256 4.42 13.49 13.48
C THR A 256 4.50 13.23 11.99
N ALA A 257 3.70 13.92 11.15
CA ALA A 257 3.81 13.85 9.71
C ALA A 257 5.17 14.35 9.21
N GLY A 258 5.66 15.47 9.73
CA GLY A 258 6.99 16.00 9.39
C GLY A 258 8.10 15.01 9.72
N VAL A 259 8.07 14.40 10.91
CA VAL A 259 9.06 13.37 11.31
C VAL A 259 8.94 12.12 10.46
N SER A 260 7.72 11.62 10.26
CA SER A 260 7.47 10.41 9.50
C SER A 260 7.81 10.55 8.02
N ALA A 261 7.62 11.76 7.45
CA ALA A 261 7.98 12.07 6.07
C ALA A 261 9.50 12.09 5.79
N LEU A 262 10.34 11.99 6.81
CA LEU A 262 11.79 11.84 6.69
C LEU A 262 12.25 10.38 6.84
N THR A 263 11.33 9.47 7.18
CA THR A 263 11.64 8.06 7.46
C THR A 263 11.10 7.15 6.37
N PHE A 264 11.93 6.79 5.41
CA PHE A 264 11.52 5.94 4.28
C PHE A 264 11.97 4.47 4.38
N THR A 265 12.65 4.10 5.45
CA THR A 265 13.16 2.74 5.66
C THR A 265 12.42 1.95 6.73
N PHE A 266 11.61 2.62 7.53
CA PHE A 266 10.81 1.98 8.58
C PHE A 266 9.44 1.58 8.04
N SER A 267 8.94 0.42 8.49
CA SER A 267 7.58 0.00 8.13
C SER A 267 6.53 1.04 8.54
N PRO A 268 5.59 1.40 7.64
CA PRO A 268 4.50 2.32 7.98
C PRO A 268 3.72 1.87 9.23
N VAL A 269 3.49 0.57 9.38
CA VAL A 269 2.82 -0.01 10.57
C VAL A 269 3.62 0.28 11.84
N GLY A 270 4.94 0.08 11.82
CA GLY A 270 5.81 0.36 12.97
C GLY A 270 5.82 1.84 13.35
N MET A 271 5.92 2.73 12.36
CA MET A 271 5.86 4.18 12.57
C MET A 271 4.51 4.61 13.13
N THR A 272 3.43 4.04 12.64
CA THR A 272 2.07 4.32 13.10
C THR A 272 1.92 4.02 14.59
N VAL A 273 2.37 2.85 15.05
CA VAL A 273 2.38 2.49 16.48
C VAL A 273 3.24 3.47 17.27
N MET A 274 4.47 3.69 16.84
CA MET A 274 5.43 4.54 17.58
C MET A 274 4.92 5.98 17.76
N MET A 275 4.40 6.60 16.71
CA MET A 275 3.89 7.97 16.79
C MET A 275 2.57 8.05 17.55
N GLY A 276 1.72 7.05 17.45
CA GLY A 276 0.49 6.93 18.25
C GLY A 276 0.78 6.87 19.73
N GLU A 277 1.67 5.98 20.16
CA GLU A 277 2.10 5.86 21.55
C GLU A 277 2.79 7.12 22.07
N PHE A 278 3.67 7.72 21.27
CA PHE A 278 4.35 8.96 21.63
C PHE A 278 3.38 10.10 21.95
N VAL A 279 2.29 10.23 21.20
CA VAL A 279 1.26 11.25 21.47
C VAL A 279 0.31 10.81 22.58
N GLY A 280 -0.12 9.56 22.55
CA GLY A 280 -1.07 8.98 23.51
C GLY A 280 -0.58 9.07 24.96
N ALA A 281 0.71 8.81 25.20
CA ALA A 281 1.33 8.87 26.53
C ALA A 281 1.26 10.24 27.19
N ARG A 282 1.06 11.32 26.42
CA ARG A 282 1.02 12.71 26.94
C ARG A 282 -0.39 13.19 27.31
N ILE A 283 -1.43 12.41 26.99
CA ILE A 283 -2.83 12.84 27.11
C ILE A 283 -3.52 12.04 28.22
N LYS A 284 -3.97 12.73 29.28
CA LYS A 284 -4.61 12.08 30.44
C LYS A 284 -6.07 11.68 30.20
N SER A 285 -6.84 12.49 29.48
CA SER A 285 -8.26 12.22 29.20
C SER A 285 -8.40 11.07 28.20
N LEU A 286 -9.10 9.99 28.56
CA LEU A 286 -9.28 8.80 27.72
C LEU A 286 -9.84 9.15 26.32
N TYR A 287 -10.92 9.92 26.27
CA TYR A 287 -11.53 10.33 25.01
C TYR A 287 -10.59 11.16 24.13
N GLN A 288 -9.90 12.13 24.72
CA GLN A 288 -8.94 12.97 24.00
C GLN A 288 -7.72 12.15 23.56
N ARG A 289 -7.25 11.24 24.40
CA ARG A 289 -6.15 10.33 24.08
C ARG A 289 -6.52 9.49 22.85
N MET A 290 -7.60 8.73 22.90
CA MET A 290 -8.01 7.86 21.81
C MET A 290 -8.23 8.61 20.48
N THR A 291 -8.94 9.75 20.54
CA THR A 291 -9.19 10.54 19.33
C THR A 291 -7.93 11.19 18.76
N SER A 292 -6.98 11.60 19.60
CA SER A 292 -5.71 12.18 19.15
C SER A 292 -4.74 11.11 18.63
N THR A 293 -4.65 9.99 19.34
CA THR A 293 -3.84 8.83 18.90
C THR A 293 -4.30 8.34 17.54
N LEU A 294 -5.60 8.11 17.34
CA LEU A 294 -6.14 7.66 16.05
C LEU A 294 -5.92 8.66 14.93
N ALA A 295 -6.07 9.96 15.19
CA ALA A 295 -5.79 10.98 14.18
C ALA A 295 -4.32 10.98 13.78
N VAL A 296 -3.40 10.85 14.75
CA VAL A 296 -1.95 10.79 14.53
C VAL A 296 -1.55 9.48 13.84
N MET A 297 -2.09 8.35 14.28
CA MET A 297 -1.81 7.05 13.66
C MET A 297 -2.15 7.06 12.18
N ASN A 298 -3.36 7.49 11.82
CA ASN A 298 -3.75 7.56 10.41
C ASN A 298 -2.92 8.61 9.65
N GLY A 299 -2.61 9.74 10.27
CA GLY A 299 -1.72 10.75 9.66
C GLY A 299 -0.30 10.22 9.45
N THR A 300 0.24 9.44 10.38
CA THR A 300 1.55 8.80 10.25
C THR A 300 1.55 7.77 9.14
N THR A 301 0.49 6.96 9.02
CA THR A 301 0.33 6.01 7.91
C THR A 301 0.47 6.71 6.56
N GLU A 302 -0.28 7.80 6.35
CA GLU A 302 -0.22 8.59 5.10
C GLU A 302 1.17 9.19 4.87
N ALA A 303 1.75 9.82 5.90
CA ALA A 303 3.03 10.49 5.76
C ALA A 303 4.17 9.51 5.47
N THR A 304 4.19 8.37 6.13
CA THR A 304 5.22 7.34 5.91
C THR A 304 5.05 6.71 4.53
N TYR A 305 3.82 6.44 4.11
CA TYR A 305 3.55 5.86 2.80
C TYR A 305 4.01 6.77 1.65
N ILE A 306 3.74 8.08 1.77
CA ILE A 306 4.22 9.09 0.81
C ILE A 306 5.74 9.13 0.80
N ALA A 307 6.38 9.15 1.97
CA ALA A 307 7.84 9.19 2.08
C ALA A 307 8.50 7.94 1.48
N GLU A 308 7.97 6.76 1.78
CA GLU A 308 8.46 5.48 1.26
C GLU A 308 8.26 5.32 -0.24
N THR A 309 7.31 6.03 -0.83
CA THR A 309 7.14 6.08 -2.28
C THR A 309 8.09 7.09 -2.91
N ILE A 310 8.08 8.34 -2.44
CA ILE A 310 8.71 9.47 -3.12
C ILE A 310 10.22 9.49 -2.90
N ILE A 311 10.69 9.25 -1.67
CA ILE A 311 12.11 9.38 -1.37
C ILE A 311 12.96 8.38 -2.17
N PRO A 312 12.66 7.06 -2.16
CA PRO A 312 13.39 6.12 -2.99
C PRO A 312 13.24 6.38 -4.49
N LEU A 313 12.05 6.80 -4.93
CA LEU A 313 11.78 7.04 -6.32
C LEU A 313 12.52 8.27 -6.84
N LEU A 314 12.37 9.42 -6.19
CA LEU A 314 12.97 10.67 -6.62
C LEU A 314 14.48 10.71 -6.37
N ALA A 315 14.97 10.22 -5.22
CA ALA A 315 16.40 10.29 -4.91
C ALA A 315 17.23 9.24 -5.63
N PHE A 316 16.71 8.01 -5.77
CA PHE A 316 17.53 6.86 -6.16
C PHE A 316 17.03 6.13 -7.41
N GLY A 317 15.74 6.18 -7.71
CA GLY A 317 15.11 5.42 -8.80
C GLY A 317 15.07 3.90 -8.57
N ILE A 318 15.30 3.44 -7.33
CA ILE A 318 15.25 2.03 -6.92
C ILE A 318 14.37 1.85 -5.67
N PRO A 319 13.65 0.73 -5.53
CA PRO A 319 12.67 0.53 -4.46
C PRO A 319 13.35 0.15 -3.13
N LEU A 320 13.75 1.14 -2.34
CA LEU A 320 14.46 0.96 -1.06
C LEU A 320 13.57 0.98 0.19
N SER A 321 12.27 0.82 0.02
CA SER A 321 11.30 0.86 1.12
C SER A 321 10.28 -0.27 1.00
N PRO A 322 9.58 -0.65 2.09
CA PRO A 322 8.48 -1.60 2.04
C PRO A 322 7.38 -1.23 1.03
N VAL A 323 6.99 0.04 0.97
CA VAL A 323 5.99 0.53 0.00
C VAL A 323 6.56 0.51 -1.42
N GLY A 324 7.81 0.90 -1.61
CA GLY A 324 8.49 0.85 -2.89
C GLY A 324 8.66 -0.57 -3.44
N LEU A 325 8.87 -1.55 -2.57
CA LEU A 325 8.99 -2.96 -2.92
C LEU A 325 7.64 -3.65 -3.15
N GLY A 326 6.58 -3.13 -2.58
CA GLY A 326 5.22 -3.66 -2.66
C GLY A 326 4.32 -2.85 -3.58
N PRO A 327 3.38 -2.06 -3.04
CA PRO A 327 2.35 -1.39 -3.82
C PRO A 327 2.86 -0.37 -4.84
N ALA A 328 4.01 0.29 -4.59
CA ALA A 328 4.63 1.25 -5.49
C ALA A 328 5.66 0.62 -6.45
N ALA A 329 5.94 -0.68 -6.37
CA ALA A 329 6.97 -1.33 -7.19
C ALA A 329 6.81 -1.12 -8.70
N PRO A 330 5.62 -1.08 -9.29
CA PRO A 330 5.46 -0.79 -10.72
C PRO A 330 6.01 0.57 -11.16
N LEU A 331 6.07 1.56 -10.27
CA LEU A 331 6.64 2.87 -10.55
C LEU A 331 8.15 2.82 -10.77
N PHE A 332 8.81 1.79 -10.22
CA PHE A 332 10.25 1.55 -10.34
C PHE A 332 10.57 0.56 -11.46
N ASN A 333 9.73 -0.45 -11.65
CA ASN A 333 9.99 -1.53 -12.59
C ASN A 333 8.68 -2.12 -13.12
N ALA A 334 8.45 -1.91 -14.42
CA ALA A 334 7.29 -2.39 -15.19
C ALA A 334 7.73 -2.65 -16.64
N PRO A 335 8.56 -3.68 -16.90
CA PRO A 335 9.08 -3.95 -18.22
C PRO A 335 7.96 -4.20 -19.25
N PRO A 336 8.13 -3.80 -20.53
CA PRO A 336 9.33 -3.15 -21.08
C PRO A 336 9.33 -1.61 -20.87
N VAL A 337 8.30 -1.03 -20.26
CA VAL A 337 8.12 0.44 -20.17
C VAL A 337 9.06 1.06 -19.14
N TYR A 338 9.10 0.49 -17.94
CA TYR A 338 10.00 0.91 -16.86
C TYR A 338 10.97 -0.20 -16.50
N THR A 339 12.24 0.16 -16.28
CA THR A 339 13.29 -0.78 -15.87
C THR A 339 14.03 -0.26 -14.65
N ALA A 340 14.42 -1.17 -13.77
CA ALA A 340 15.22 -0.85 -12.59
C ALA A 340 16.73 -0.87 -12.90
N GLN A 341 17.16 -1.65 -13.90
CA GLN A 341 18.55 -1.77 -14.33
C GLN A 341 18.63 -1.98 -15.85
N PRO A 342 19.12 -0.99 -16.65
CA PRO A 342 19.45 0.37 -16.21
C PRO A 342 18.22 1.11 -15.71
N VAL A 343 18.41 2.11 -14.83
CA VAL A 343 17.28 2.88 -14.26
C VAL A 343 16.62 3.69 -15.39
N HIS A 344 15.40 3.32 -15.72
CA HIS A 344 14.54 3.98 -16.69
C HIS A 344 13.09 3.90 -16.22
N ASN A 345 12.72 4.77 -15.31
CA ASN A 345 11.41 4.80 -14.64
C ASN A 345 11.03 6.23 -14.28
N LEU A 346 10.06 6.43 -13.42
CA LEU A 346 9.59 7.78 -13.04
C LEU A 346 10.71 8.69 -12.53
N HIS A 347 11.79 8.15 -11.95
CA HIS A 347 12.98 8.92 -11.56
C HIS A 347 13.64 9.65 -12.74
N THR A 348 13.64 9.04 -13.91
CA THR A 348 14.25 9.62 -15.12
C THR A 348 13.28 10.51 -15.91
N PHE A 349 11.97 10.35 -15.70
CA PHE A 349 10.95 11.09 -16.43
C PHE A 349 10.45 12.33 -15.71
N LEU A 350 10.47 12.33 -14.36
CA LEU A 350 9.87 13.37 -13.55
C LEU A 350 10.92 14.14 -12.75
N SER A 351 10.82 15.46 -12.78
CA SER A 351 11.58 16.35 -11.89
C SER A 351 10.97 16.43 -10.49
N ALA A 352 11.70 16.99 -9.53
CA ALA A 352 11.16 17.25 -8.19
C ALA A 352 9.91 18.15 -8.21
N ALA A 353 9.84 19.10 -9.15
CA ALA A 353 8.67 19.93 -9.35
C ALA A 353 7.47 19.13 -9.86
N ASP A 354 7.70 18.18 -10.77
CA ASP A 354 6.64 17.29 -11.27
C ASP A 354 6.10 16.40 -10.16
N PHE A 355 6.96 15.83 -9.31
CA PHE A 355 6.53 15.07 -8.14
C PHE A 355 5.65 15.91 -7.19
N LEU A 356 5.95 17.19 -6.99
CA LEU A 356 5.09 18.08 -6.21
C LEU A 356 3.76 18.36 -6.92
N ILE A 357 3.79 18.81 -8.16
CA ILE A 357 2.59 19.23 -8.89
C ILE A 357 1.63 18.07 -9.07
N TYR A 358 2.11 16.98 -9.66
CA TYR A 358 1.28 15.82 -9.98
C TYR A 358 0.93 14.98 -8.73
N GLY A 359 1.78 15.00 -7.71
CA GLY A 359 1.47 14.48 -6.38
C GLY A 359 0.33 15.23 -5.72
N TYR A 360 0.35 16.56 -5.76
CA TYR A 360 -0.75 17.39 -5.26
C TYR A 360 -2.03 17.20 -6.06
N ILE A 361 -1.98 17.00 -7.38
CA ILE A 361 -3.17 16.67 -8.17
C ILE A 361 -3.81 15.39 -7.64
N GLY A 362 -3.02 14.32 -7.43
CA GLY A 362 -3.51 13.08 -6.84
C GLY A 362 -4.13 13.27 -5.45
N LEU A 363 -3.44 14.00 -4.56
CA LEU A 363 -3.91 14.34 -3.21
C LEU A 363 -5.21 15.16 -3.23
N PHE A 364 -5.29 16.20 -4.05
CA PHE A 364 -6.50 17.02 -4.15
C PHE A 364 -7.68 16.23 -4.66
N VAL A 365 -7.47 15.38 -5.66
CA VAL A 365 -8.55 14.51 -6.17
C VAL A 365 -8.99 13.52 -5.12
N ALA A 366 -8.07 12.85 -4.42
CA ALA A 366 -8.42 11.97 -3.30
C ALA A 366 -9.21 12.72 -2.22
N PHE A 367 -8.77 13.94 -1.87
CA PHE A 367 -9.47 14.79 -0.92
C PHE A 367 -10.87 15.19 -1.40
N LEU A 368 -11.05 15.49 -2.67
CA LEU A 368 -12.35 15.88 -3.22
C LEU A 368 -13.32 14.69 -3.36
N VAL A 369 -12.83 13.49 -3.61
CA VAL A 369 -13.62 12.27 -3.82
C VAL A 369 -13.81 11.49 -2.53
N ALA A 370 -12.74 10.97 -1.94
CA ALA A 370 -12.81 10.03 -0.83
C ALA A 370 -13.18 10.70 0.50
N TYR A 371 -12.71 11.92 0.75
CA TYR A 371 -12.97 12.60 2.01
C TYR A 371 -14.47 12.90 2.27
N PRO A 372 -15.19 13.61 1.40
CA PRO A 372 -16.61 13.88 1.61
C PRO A 372 -17.44 12.61 1.53
N PHE A 373 -17.04 11.63 0.71
CA PHE A 373 -17.70 10.32 0.67
C PHE A 373 -17.62 9.63 2.04
N SER A 374 -16.42 9.52 2.60
CA SER A 374 -16.20 8.90 3.91
C SER A 374 -16.94 9.63 5.04
N MET A 375 -17.03 10.95 4.95
CA MET A 375 -17.66 11.75 5.99
C MET A 375 -19.18 11.71 5.96
N ASN A 376 -19.80 11.51 4.78
CA ASN A 376 -21.26 11.57 4.63
C ASN A 376 -21.91 10.21 4.41
N TYR A 377 -21.19 9.22 3.86
CA TYR A 377 -21.79 7.95 3.42
C TYR A 377 -21.18 6.70 4.07
N ALA A 378 -20.20 6.84 4.97
CA ALA A 378 -19.50 5.70 5.57
C ALA A 378 -20.44 4.60 6.08
N ARG A 379 -21.47 4.96 6.86
CA ARG A 379 -22.42 4.01 7.42
C ARG A 379 -23.22 3.27 6.32
N ARG A 380 -23.72 4.00 5.33
CA ARG A 380 -24.50 3.42 4.24
C ARG A 380 -23.64 2.53 3.35
N ALA A 381 -22.43 3.00 3.03
CA ALA A 381 -21.46 2.26 2.24
C ALA A 381 -21.02 0.97 2.93
N SER A 382 -20.70 1.02 4.23
CA SER A 382 -20.38 -0.18 5.01
C SER A 382 -21.52 -1.20 5.00
N ALA A 383 -22.74 -0.76 5.25
CA ALA A 383 -23.91 -1.63 5.26
C ALA A 383 -24.15 -2.28 3.87
N TRP A 384 -23.95 -1.49 2.80
CA TRP A 384 -24.12 -1.99 1.43
C TRP A 384 -23.05 -3.02 1.07
N VAL A 385 -21.77 -2.75 1.38
CA VAL A 385 -20.65 -3.67 1.11
C VAL A 385 -20.86 -4.98 1.87
N LEU A 386 -21.15 -4.91 3.16
CA LEU A 386 -21.36 -6.10 3.97
C LEU A 386 -22.50 -6.99 3.47
N LYS A 387 -23.50 -6.37 2.81
CA LYS A 387 -24.66 -7.09 2.28
C LYS A 387 -24.42 -7.67 0.88
N HIS A 388 -23.69 -6.96 0.00
CA HIS A 388 -23.66 -7.28 -1.43
C HIS A 388 -22.30 -7.72 -1.96
N VAL A 389 -21.20 -7.40 -1.27
CA VAL A 389 -19.86 -7.70 -1.76
C VAL A 389 -19.33 -8.94 -1.07
N SER A 390 -19.04 -9.97 -1.84
CA SER A 390 -18.37 -11.15 -1.33
C SER A 390 -16.85 -11.00 -1.48
N GLN A 391 -16.12 -11.45 -0.47
CA GLN A 391 -14.66 -11.48 -0.51
C GLN A 391 -14.15 -12.40 -1.62
N GLU A 392 -14.87 -13.49 -1.87
CA GLU A 392 -14.58 -14.46 -2.92
C GLU A 392 -14.60 -13.82 -4.32
N ALA A 393 -15.59 -12.96 -4.59
CA ALA A 393 -15.68 -12.26 -5.87
C ALA A 393 -14.47 -11.37 -6.13
N ILE A 394 -13.96 -10.69 -5.11
CA ILE A 394 -12.80 -9.82 -5.20
C ILE A 394 -11.53 -10.60 -5.40
N ILE A 395 -11.32 -11.67 -4.61
CA ILE A 395 -10.18 -12.57 -4.77
C ILE A 395 -10.17 -13.13 -6.20
N SER A 396 -11.33 -13.56 -6.70
CA SER A 396 -11.46 -14.11 -8.05
C SER A 396 -11.16 -13.07 -9.14
N MET A 397 -11.63 -11.82 -8.96
CA MET A 397 -11.37 -10.71 -9.88
C MET A 397 -9.87 -10.40 -9.99
N PHE A 398 -9.18 -10.24 -8.85
CA PHE A 398 -7.74 -9.96 -8.86
C PHE A 398 -6.93 -11.17 -9.35
N SER A 399 -7.33 -12.39 -9.00
CA SER A 399 -6.70 -13.60 -9.55
C SER A 399 -6.83 -13.66 -11.09
N GLY A 400 -8.01 -13.34 -11.63
CA GLY A 400 -8.23 -13.25 -13.06
C GLY A 400 -7.38 -12.17 -13.73
N LEU A 401 -7.27 -10.99 -13.12
CA LEU A 401 -6.43 -9.91 -13.63
C LEU A 401 -4.95 -10.34 -13.73
N ILE A 402 -4.44 -11.01 -12.70
CA ILE A 402 -3.05 -11.49 -12.69
C ILE A 402 -2.80 -12.55 -13.75
N VAL A 403 -3.74 -13.49 -13.94
CA VAL A 403 -3.65 -14.48 -15.02
C VAL A 403 -3.55 -13.79 -16.39
N VAL A 404 -4.37 -12.76 -16.63
CA VAL A 404 -4.34 -12.01 -17.90
C VAL A 404 -3.01 -11.28 -18.08
N ILE A 405 -2.53 -10.55 -17.07
CA ILE A 405 -1.27 -9.79 -17.19
C ILE A 405 -0.07 -10.75 -17.36
N SER A 406 -0.03 -11.84 -16.60
CA SER A 406 1.03 -12.86 -16.73
C SER A 406 1.03 -13.55 -18.11
N TYR A 407 -0.15 -13.76 -18.69
CA TYR A 407 -0.27 -14.26 -20.06
C TYR A 407 0.32 -13.30 -21.09
N PHE A 408 0.10 -12.00 -20.94
CA PHE A 408 0.68 -10.98 -21.83
C PHE A 408 2.20 -10.91 -21.74
N GLU A 409 2.79 -11.18 -20.56
CA GLU A 409 4.25 -11.19 -20.42
C GLU A 409 4.92 -12.40 -21.09
N ALA A 410 4.42 -13.60 -20.81
CA ALA A 410 5.12 -14.84 -21.17
C ALA A 410 4.17 -16.02 -21.50
N GLY A 411 2.95 -15.73 -21.95
CA GLY A 411 1.98 -16.77 -22.29
C GLY A 411 1.67 -17.70 -21.12
N VAL A 412 1.53 -18.98 -21.42
CA VAL A 412 1.23 -20.03 -20.42
C VAL A 412 2.34 -20.18 -19.38
N VAL A 413 3.61 -19.93 -19.76
CA VAL A 413 4.76 -19.99 -18.86
C VAL A 413 4.64 -18.90 -17.79
N GLY A 414 4.28 -17.67 -18.16
CA GLY A 414 4.03 -16.57 -17.22
C GLY A 414 2.94 -16.91 -16.21
N ILE A 415 1.80 -17.45 -16.67
CA ILE A 415 0.72 -17.90 -15.79
C ILE A 415 1.21 -18.99 -14.82
N ALA A 416 1.92 -20.01 -15.33
CA ALA A 416 2.41 -21.11 -14.51
C ALA A 416 3.35 -20.60 -13.42
N ILE A 417 4.26 -19.68 -13.73
CA ILE A 417 5.20 -19.07 -12.78
C ILE A 417 4.45 -18.22 -11.75
N ALA A 418 3.54 -17.36 -12.19
CA ALA A 418 2.76 -16.53 -11.28
C ALA A 418 1.95 -17.36 -10.27
N ILE A 419 1.26 -18.40 -10.74
CA ILE A 419 0.48 -19.29 -9.87
C ILE A 419 1.40 -20.08 -8.93
N THR A 420 2.52 -20.59 -9.40
CA THR A 420 3.47 -21.37 -8.59
C THR A 420 4.03 -20.49 -7.45
N ILE A 421 4.42 -19.25 -7.74
CA ILE A 421 4.88 -18.30 -6.74
C ILE A 421 3.75 -17.89 -5.80
N ALA A 422 2.52 -17.69 -6.30
CA ALA A 422 1.37 -17.35 -5.47
C ALA A 422 1.04 -18.46 -4.46
N ILE A 423 1.09 -19.72 -4.87
CA ILE A 423 0.90 -20.87 -3.97
C ILE A 423 1.99 -20.89 -2.91
N PHE A 424 3.26 -20.89 -3.33
CA PHE A 424 4.40 -21.01 -2.41
C PHE A 424 4.49 -19.80 -1.48
N GLY A 425 4.40 -18.59 -2.01
CA GLY A 425 4.39 -17.34 -1.25
C GLY A 425 3.19 -17.22 -0.31
N GLY A 426 2.01 -17.68 -0.76
CA GLY A 426 0.81 -17.76 0.06
C GLY A 426 0.95 -18.73 1.24
N ILE A 427 1.55 -19.90 1.01
CA ILE A 427 1.87 -20.88 2.07
C ILE A 427 2.85 -20.26 3.08
N LEU A 428 3.93 -19.64 2.60
CA LEU A 428 4.90 -18.96 3.46
C LEU A 428 4.24 -17.86 4.30
N ASN A 429 3.36 -17.08 3.71
CA ASN A 429 2.65 -16.01 4.42
C ASN A 429 1.67 -16.58 5.46
N ARG A 430 0.81 -17.51 5.06
CA ARG A 430 -0.28 -18.02 5.89
C ARG A 430 0.19 -18.90 7.04
N TYR A 431 1.12 -19.81 6.78
CA TYR A 431 1.53 -20.84 7.75
C TYR A 431 2.85 -20.54 8.45
N PHE A 432 3.74 -19.79 7.82
CA PHE A 432 5.06 -19.47 8.36
C PHE A 432 5.22 -18.01 8.79
N GLY A 433 4.20 -17.17 8.55
CA GLY A 433 4.20 -15.76 8.93
C GLY A 433 5.20 -14.90 8.14
N VAL A 434 5.63 -15.38 6.95
CA VAL A 434 6.55 -14.63 6.08
C VAL A 434 5.77 -13.54 5.34
N HIS A 435 5.89 -12.32 5.80
CA HIS A 435 5.19 -11.17 5.22
C HIS A 435 5.56 -10.97 3.74
N THR A 436 4.59 -10.53 2.92
CA THR A 436 4.79 -10.30 1.48
C THR A 436 5.94 -9.34 1.19
N GLY A 437 6.11 -8.29 2.00
CA GLY A 437 7.25 -7.37 1.89
C GLY A 437 8.61 -8.06 2.05
N VAL A 438 8.71 -9.06 2.93
CA VAL A 438 9.93 -9.88 3.08
C VAL A 438 10.18 -10.69 1.81
N GLN A 439 9.14 -11.27 1.23
CA GLN A 439 9.25 -12.02 -0.02
C GLN A 439 9.77 -11.14 -1.17
N TYR A 440 9.33 -9.87 -1.26
CA TYR A 440 9.86 -8.91 -2.23
C TYR A 440 11.31 -8.54 -1.97
N MET A 441 11.69 -8.29 -0.73
CA MET A 441 13.11 -8.00 -0.39
C MET A 441 14.01 -9.16 -0.80
N VAL A 442 13.58 -10.39 -0.53
CA VAL A 442 14.30 -11.59 -0.97
C VAL A 442 14.35 -11.69 -2.49
N TYR A 443 13.23 -11.42 -3.17
CA TYR A 443 13.19 -11.40 -4.62
C TYR A 443 14.23 -10.44 -5.21
N TYR A 444 14.29 -9.19 -4.73
CA TYR A 444 15.27 -8.21 -5.21
C TYR A 444 16.72 -8.53 -4.79
N ALA A 445 16.91 -9.13 -3.62
CA ALA A 445 18.24 -9.54 -3.15
C ALA A 445 18.72 -10.86 -3.78
N SER A 446 17.83 -11.69 -4.30
CA SER A 446 18.12 -13.07 -4.71
C SER A 446 19.21 -13.21 -5.79
N PRO A 447 19.36 -12.32 -6.80
CA PRO A 447 20.47 -12.41 -7.76
C PRO A 447 21.83 -12.23 -7.08
N TRP A 448 21.92 -11.24 -6.20
CA TRP A 448 23.15 -10.97 -5.44
C TRP A 448 23.46 -12.08 -4.43
N LEU A 449 22.45 -12.59 -3.74
CA LEU A 449 22.60 -13.73 -2.80
C LEU A 449 23.15 -14.97 -3.52
N MET A 450 22.59 -15.29 -4.71
CA MET A 450 23.05 -16.43 -5.50
C MET A 450 24.48 -16.24 -5.99
N ALA A 451 24.82 -15.06 -6.49
CA ALA A 451 26.18 -14.75 -6.92
C ALA A 451 27.18 -14.87 -5.78
N THR A 452 26.81 -14.38 -4.58
CA THR A 452 27.70 -14.36 -3.40
C THR A 452 27.86 -15.74 -2.76
N LEU A 453 26.75 -16.50 -2.61
CA LEU A 453 26.76 -17.78 -1.90
C LEU A 453 27.23 -18.95 -2.75
N LEU A 454 26.91 -18.93 -4.03
CA LEU A 454 27.16 -20.07 -4.93
C LEU A 454 28.16 -19.77 -6.05
N GLY A 455 28.68 -18.54 -6.15
CA GLY A 455 29.52 -18.11 -7.25
C GLY A 455 28.81 -18.16 -8.64
N ILE A 456 27.49 -18.20 -8.64
CA ILE A 456 26.68 -18.30 -9.86
C ILE A 456 26.40 -16.87 -10.32
N LYS A 457 27.01 -16.49 -11.46
CA LYS A 457 26.74 -15.20 -12.14
C LYS A 457 25.56 -15.34 -13.08
#